data_736071bfeb76b811823144165b2485cf
#
_entry.id   736071bfeb76b811823144165b2485cf
#
_cell.length_a   1.000
_cell.length_b   1.000
_cell.length_c   1.000
_cell.angle_alpha   90.00
_cell.angle_beta   90.00
_cell.angle_gamma   90.00
#
_symmetry.space_group_name_H-M   'P 1'
#
loop_
_entity.id
_entity.type
_entity.pdbx_description
1 polymer ?
#
loop_
_entity_poly.entity_id
_entity_poly.type
_entity_poly.pdbx_seq_one_letter_code
_entity_poly.pdbx_strand_id
1 'polypeptide(L)'
;YADICFDGYKAPSILQVKGAKDVAVEFYTLSKSYNMPGWRVGFCCGNKDLLAALSRIKSYFDYGLFTPIQVAAIKALDHGDHHVEEIRNMYQSRRDVLVKGLNEAGWQVESPKATMFIWAKIPSSHSHLGSLEFSKQLLSDALVAVSPGVGFGSYGEGYVRFSLIENEHRSRQAIRNIKKFLANSSNIQAIR
;
A
#
# COMPACT_ATOMS: atom_id res chain seq x y z
N TYR A 1 7.30 2.02 -3.31
CA TYR A 1 6.62 0.75 -3.61
C TYR A 1 7.08 0.12 -4.94
N ALA A 2 8.03 0.72 -5.66
CA ALA A 2 8.40 0.29 -7.01
C ALA A 2 8.84 -1.19 -7.11
N ASP A 3 9.42 -1.73 -6.03
CA ASP A 3 9.89 -3.13 -5.99
C ASP A 3 8.86 -4.10 -5.40
N ILE A 4 7.77 -3.60 -4.80
CA ILE A 4 6.67 -4.43 -4.31
C ILE A 4 5.64 -4.59 -5.43
N CYS A 5 6.07 -5.27 -6.48
CA CYS A 5 5.28 -5.57 -7.67
C CYS A 5 5.13 -7.09 -7.83
N PHE A 6 3.96 -7.54 -8.29
CA PHE A 6 3.55 -8.93 -8.30
C PHE A 6 3.35 -9.43 -9.72
N ASP A 7 3.39 -10.75 -9.90
CA ASP A 7 3.04 -11.42 -11.17
C ASP A 7 3.85 -10.91 -12.38
N GLY A 8 5.12 -10.56 -12.15
CA GLY A 8 6.01 -10.06 -13.21
C GLY A 8 5.77 -8.62 -13.63
N TYR A 9 4.80 -7.92 -13.00
CA TYR A 9 4.60 -6.49 -13.24
C TYR A 9 5.82 -5.69 -12.79
N LYS A 10 6.20 -4.68 -13.58
CA LYS A 10 7.26 -3.72 -13.23
C LYS A 10 6.67 -2.32 -13.17
N ALA A 11 6.90 -1.63 -12.06
CA ALA A 11 6.46 -0.24 -11.93
C ALA A 11 7.23 0.64 -12.93
N PRO A 12 6.54 1.51 -13.68
CA PRO A 12 7.21 2.45 -14.57
C PRO A 12 7.95 3.53 -13.78
N SER A 13 9.09 3.98 -14.31
CA SER A 13 9.77 5.19 -13.83
C SER A 13 9.49 6.34 -14.78
N ILE A 14 9.25 7.54 -14.23
CA ILE A 14 9.11 8.76 -15.06
C ILE A 14 10.38 9.01 -15.87
N LEU A 15 11.54 8.60 -15.38
CA LEU A 15 12.83 8.82 -16.04
C LEU A 15 13.05 7.93 -17.29
N GLN A 16 12.14 6.97 -17.54
CA GLN A 16 12.12 6.19 -18.80
C GLN A 16 11.45 6.97 -19.94
N VAL A 17 10.69 8.01 -19.64
CA VAL A 17 10.03 8.84 -20.66
C VAL A 17 11.07 9.73 -21.34
N LYS A 18 11.04 9.78 -22.67
CA LYS A 18 11.96 10.62 -23.46
C LYS A 18 11.82 12.09 -23.04
N GLY A 19 12.91 12.74 -22.69
CA GLY A 19 12.97 14.13 -22.24
C GLY A 19 12.64 14.33 -20.75
N ALA A 20 12.18 13.32 -20.03
CA ALA A 20 11.84 13.48 -18.62
C ALA A 20 13.04 13.87 -17.74
N LYS A 21 14.24 13.39 -18.08
CA LYS A 21 15.49 13.75 -17.36
C LYS A 21 15.84 15.25 -17.42
N ASP A 22 15.25 15.98 -18.37
CA ASP A 22 15.46 17.42 -18.50
C ASP A 22 14.51 18.27 -17.65
N VAL A 23 13.38 17.68 -17.20
CA VAL A 23 12.31 18.42 -16.52
C VAL A 23 11.75 17.74 -15.26
N ALA A 24 12.19 16.54 -14.94
CA ALA A 24 11.62 15.75 -13.86
C ALA A 24 12.66 15.18 -12.89
N VAL A 25 12.20 14.89 -11.69
CA VAL A 25 12.90 14.09 -10.68
C VAL A 25 11.99 12.98 -10.19
N GLU A 26 12.58 11.91 -9.70
CA GLU A 26 11.89 10.78 -9.08
C GLU A 26 12.44 10.56 -7.67
N PHE A 27 11.52 10.42 -6.71
CA PHE A 27 11.87 10.13 -5.33
C PHE A 27 11.73 8.65 -5.05
N TYR A 28 12.71 8.08 -4.38
CA TYR A 28 12.72 6.70 -3.93
C TYR A 28 12.93 6.63 -2.42
N THR A 29 12.32 5.66 -1.75
CA THR A 29 12.50 5.44 -0.31
C THR A 29 12.82 3.98 -0.02
N LEU A 30 13.70 3.73 0.94
CA LEU A 30 14.00 2.39 1.42
C LEU A 30 12.97 1.86 2.43
N SER A 31 11.99 2.69 2.79
CA SER A 31 11.00 2.37 3.84
C SER A 31 10.19 1.11 3.55
N LYS A 32 9.88 0.83 2.28
CA LYS A 32 8.99 -0.29 1.90
C LYS A 32 9.77 -1.45 1.28
N SER A 33 10.52 -1.20 0.22
CA SER A 33 11.26 -2.24 -0.50
C SER A 33 12.29 -2.93 0.39
N TYR A 34 12.96 -2.18 1.25
CA TYR A 34 14.00 -2.68 2.17
C TYR A 34 13.51 -2.84 3.62
N ASN A 35 12.21 -2.65 3.87
CA ASN A 35 11.63 -2.71 5.22
C ASN A 35 12.36 -1.82 6.25
N MET A 36 12.77 -0.62 5.83
CA MET A 36 13.53 0.34 6.63
C MET A 36 12.73 1.62 6.95
N PRO A 37 11.46 1.56 7.42
CA PRO A 37 10.65 2.76 7.62
C PRO A 37 11.19 3.64 8.75
N GLY A 38 11.77 3.06 9.80
CA GLY A 38 12.33 3.79 10.96
C GLY A 38 13.63 4.53 10.66
N TRP A 39 14.35 4.16 9.62
CA TRP A 39 15.63 4.75 9.24
C TRP A 39 15.48 6.12 8.57
N ARG A 40 14.29 6.48 8.09
CA ARG A 40 13.96 7.76 7.44
C ARG A 40 14.92 8.12 6.30
N VAL A 41 15.22 7.15 5.41
CA VAL A 41 16.15 7.31 4.32
C VAL A 41 15.48 7.07 2.98
N GLY A 42 15.85 7.89 2.01
CA GLY A 42 15.48 7.82 0.61
C GLY A 42 16.40 8.69 -0.22
N PHE A 43 16.21 8.70 -1.51
CA PHE A 43 16.99 9.50 -2.44
C PHE A 43 16.12 10.09 -3.55
N CYS A 44 16.68 11.08 -4.23
CA CYS A 44 16.07 11.71 -5.39
C CYS A 44 17.03 11.62 -6.57
N CYS A 45 16.55 11.29 -7.74
CA CYS A 45 17.34 11.26 -8.98
C CYS A 45 16.58 11.92 -10.13
N GLY A 46 17.32 12.42 -11.13
CA GLY A 46 16.71 13.09 -12.30
C GLY A 46 17.44 14.35 -12.73
N ASN A 47 16.69 15.40 -13.04
CA ASN A 47 17.22 16.67 -13.54
C ASN A 47 18.23 17.29 -12.56
N LYS A 48 19.42 17.64 -13.05
CA LYS A 48 20.54 18.15 -12.25
C LYS A 48 20.23 19.48 -11.57
N ASP A 49 19.48 20.37 -12.24
CA ASP A 49 19.23 21.71 -11.72
C ASP A 49 18.17 21.66 -10.59
N LEU A 50 17.17 20.79 -10.75
CA LEU A 50 16.20 20.50 -9.69
C LEU A 50 16.86 19.83 -8.49
N LEU A 51 17.79 18.89 -8.71
CA LEU A 51 18.56 18.26 -7.63
C LEU A 51 19.47 19.26 -6.92
N ALA A 52 20.11 20.18 -7.64
CA ALA A 52 20.92 21.24 -7.04
C ALA A 52 20.07 22.18 -6.18
N ALA A 53 18.88 22.56 -6.63
CA ALA A 53 17.94 23.38 -5.87
C ALA A 53 17.46 22.65 -4.60
N LEU A 54 17.11 21.37 -4.71
CA LEU A 54 16.73 20.52 -3.56
C LEU A 54 17.86 20.39 -2.56
N SER A 55 19.09 20.13 -3.01
CA SER A 55 20.27 20.02 -2.17
C SER A 55 20.55 21.32 -1.41
N ARG A 56 20.44 22.45 -2.10
CA ARG A 56 20.63 23.78 -1.49
C ARG A 56 19.62 24.05 -0.38
N ILE A 57 18.34 23.84 -0.63
CA ILE A 57 17.29 24.03 0.38
C ILE A 57 17.52 23.10 1.58
N LYS A 58 17.81 21.82 1.29
CA LYS A 58 18.04 20.79 2.30
C LYS A 58 19.20 21.13 3.23
N SER A 59 20.27 21.74 2.72
CA SER A 59 21.42 22.16 3.54
C SER A 59 21.07 23.18 4.62
N TYR A 60 19.98 23.92 4.47
CA TYR A 60 19.47 24.87 5.49
C TYR A 60 18.48 24.22 6.47
N PHE A 61 17.78 23.15 6.04
CA PHE A 61 16.73 22.53 6.86
C PHE A 61 17.25 21.45 7.82
N ASP A 62 18.18 20.60 7.39
CA ASP A 62 18.53 19.41 8.17
C ASP A 62 20.04 19.11 8.25
N TYR A 63 20.88 19.95 7.65
CA TYR A 63 22.35 19.80 7.64
C TYR A 63 22.85 18.45 7.07
N GLY A 64 21.98 17.67 6.46
CA GLY A 64 22.28 16.36 5.89
C GLY A 64 21.79 15.18 6.73
N LEU A 65 21.92 14.00 6.17
CA LEU A 65 21.54 12.74 6.81
C LEU A 65 22.69 12.20 7.65
N PHE A 66 22.40 11.69 8.86
CA PHE A 66 23.39 11.07 9.75
C PHE A 66 24.17 9.96 9.03
N THR A 67 25.51 10.06 9.03
CA THR A 67 26.41 9.22 8.24
C THR A 67 26.17 7.71 8.40
N PRO A 68 25.97 7.15 9.63
CA PRO A 68 25.67 5.73 9.78
C PRO A 68 24.42 5.27 9.02
N ILE A 69 23.39 6.12 8.90
CA ILE A 69 22.19 5.81 8.11
C ILE A 69 22.54 5.78 6.61
N GLN A 70 23.40 6.68 6.14
CA GLN A 70 23.88 6.66 4.74
C GLN A 70 24.65 5.39 4.44
N VAL A 71 25.54 4.97 5.34
CA VAL A 71 26.31 3.71 5.19
C VAL A 71 25.37 2.51 5.18
N ALA A 72 24.36 2.48 6.06
CA ALA A 72 23.35 1.42 6.06
C ALA A 72 22.54 1.39 4.75
N ALA A 73 22.17 2.55 4.21
CA ALA A 73 21.48 2.65 2.93
C ALA A 73 22.34 2.15 1.77
N ILE A 74 23.63 2.49 1.73
CA ILE A 74 24.57 1.96 0.73
C ILE A 74 24.62 0.43 0.79
N LYS A 75 24.77 -0.13 2.00
CA LYS A 75 24.80 -1.59 2.18
C LYS A 75 23.50 -2.26 1.76
N ALA A 76 22.35 -1.63 2.05
CA ALA A 76 21.06 -2.14 1.61
C ALA A 76 20.94 -2.14 0.08
N LEU A 77 21.36 -1.07 -0.58
CA LEU A 77 21.30 -0.96 -2.05
C LEU A 77 22.29 -1.90 -2.74
N ASP A 78 23.50 -2.09 -2.19
CA ASP A 78 24.53 -2.91 -2.81
C ASP A 78 24.30 -4.43 -2.63
N HIS A 79 23.62 -4.84 -1.56
CA HIS A 79 23.54 -6.24 -1.16
C HIS A 79 22.15 -6.72 -0.77
N GLY A 80 21.13 -5.86 -0.85
CA GLY A 80 19.79 -6.14 -0.29
C GLY A 80 18.78 -6.74 -1.27
N ASP A 81 19.11 -6.99 -2.52
CA ASP A 81 18.16 -7.43 -3.55
C ASP A 81 17.40 -8.70 -3.16
N HIS A 82 18.08 -9.67 -2.54
CA HIS A 82 17.44 -10.90 -2.08
C HIS A 82 16.38 -10.64 -0.98
N HIS A 83 16.63 -9.68 -0.08
CA HIS A 83 15.64 -9.29 0.94
C HIS A 83 14.45 -8.56 0.31
N VAL A 84 14.67 -7.73 -0.71
CA VAL A 84 13.59 -7.10 -1.50
C VAL A 84 12.70 -8.18 -2.13
N GLU A 85 13.32 -9.23 -2.68
CA GLU A 85 12.58 -10.36 -3.24
C GLU A 85 11.77 -11.13 -2.18
N GLU A 86 12.34 -11.42 -1.03
CA GLU A 86 11.64 -12.05 0.10
C GLU A 86 10.43 -11.22 0.56
N ILE A 87 10.62 -9.90 0.71
CA ILE A 87 9.55 -8.96 1.07
C ILE A 87 8.42 -8.95 0.02
N ARG A 88 8.78 -8.89 -1.26
CA ARG A 88 7.83 -8.94 -2.37
C ARG A 88 7.02 -10.23 -2.34
N ASN A 89 7.68 -11.38 -2.24
CA ASN A 89 7.04 -12.69 -2.21
C ASN A 89 6.10 -12.84 -1.00
N MET A 90 6.50 -12.34 0.16
CA MET A 90 5.65 -12.30 1.36
C MET A 90 4.37 -11.47 1.13
N TYR A 91 4.48 -10.28 0.55
CA TYR A 91 3.31 -9.46 0.26
C TYR A 91 2.43 -10.05 -0.84
N GLN A 92 3.01 -10.68 -1.85
CA GLN A 92 2.26 -11.39 -2.89
C GLN A 92 1.41 -12.52 -2.28
N SER A 93 2.00 -13.35 -1.44
CA SER A 93 1.28 -14.44 -0.75
C SER A 93 0.12 -13.90 0.11
N ARG A 94 0.37 -12.85 0.88
CA ARG A 94 -0.67 -12.20 1.71
C ARG A 94 -1.79 -11.59 0.86
N ARG A 95 -1.45 -10.95 -0.25
CA ARG A 95 -2.42 -10.44 -1.24
C ARG A 95 -3.30 -11.56 -1.75
N ASP A 96 -2.71 -12.64 -2.22
CA ASP A 96 -3.43 -13.76 -2.82
C ASP A 96 -4.41 -14.40 -1.83
N VAL A 97 -3.98 -14.60 -0.58
CA VAL A 97 -4.85 -15.12 0.47
C VAL A 97 -6.03 -14.17 0.74
N LEU A 98 -5.77 -12.86 0.86
CA LEU A 98 -6.82 -11.91 1.20
C LEU A 98 -7.79 -11.70 0.03
N VAL A 99 -7.30 -11.49 -1.20
CA VAL A 99 -8.13 -11.31 -2.39
C VAL A 99 -9.01 -12.54 -2.64
N LYS A 100 -8.42 -13.74 -2.63
CA LYS A 100 -9.16 -14.98 -2.80
C LYS A 100 -10.26 -15.11 -1.74
N GLY A 101 -9.91 -14.89 -0.48
CA GLY A 101 -10.86 -15.06 0.62
C GLY A 101 -11.98 -14.02 0.62
N LEU A 102 -11.73 -12.77 0.23
CA LEU A 102 -12.77 -11.74 0.09
C LEU A 102 -13.73 -12.10 -1.05
N ASN A 103 -13.21 -12.52 -2.21
CA ASN A 103 -14.03 -12.95 -3.34
C ASN A 103 -14.92 -14.17 -2.99
N GLU A 104 -14.37 -15.16 -2.28
CA GLU A 104 -15.13 -16.31 -1.77
C GLU A 104 -16.15 -15.94 -0.69
N ALA A 105 -15.93 -14.85 0.02
CA ALA A 105 -16.88 -14.31 0.99
C ALA A 105 -18.01 -13.46 0.36
N GLY A 106 -17.99 -13.25 -0.96
CA GLY A 106 -18.97 -12.45 -1.69
C GLY A 106 -18.59 -10.98 -1.85
N TRP A 107 -17.39 -10.57 -1.41
CA TRP A 107 -16.86 -9.23 -1.61
C TRP A 107 -15.89 -9.21 -2.79
N GLN A 108 -16.37 -8.83 -3.95
CA GLN A 108 -15.57 -8.80 -5.17
C GLN A 108 -14.51 -7.70 -5.11
N VAL A 109 -13.25 -8.11 -5.15
CA VAL A 109 -12.08 -7.22 -5.15
C VAL A 109 -11.11 -7.62 -6.26
N GLU A 110 -10.53 -6.63 -6.92
CA GLU A 110 -9.49 -6.86 -7.92
C GLU A 110 -8.14 -7.13 -7.24
N SER A 111 -7.35 -8.01 -7.85
CA SER A 111 -5.99 -8.28 -7.39
C SER A 111 -5.06 -7.13 -7.80
N PRO A 112 -4.47 -6.39 -6.84
CA PRO A 112 -3.55 -5.33 -7.19
C PRO A 112 -2.25 -5.88 -7.77
N LYS A 113 -1.71 -5.20 -8.79
CA LYS A 113 -0.44 -5.58 -9.43
C LYS A 113 0.77 -5.22 -8.59
N ALA A 114 0.61 -4.37 -7.58
CA ALA A 114 1.71 -3.86 -6.77
C ALA A 114 1.20 -3.33 -5.43
N THR A 115 2.10 -2.96 -4.58
CA THR A 115 1.94 -2.34 -3.26
C THR A 115 1.52 -3.31 -2.15
N MET A 116 1.50 -2.80 -0.92
CA MET A 116 1.08 -3.53 0.27
C MET A 116 -0.38 -3.22 0.67
N PHE A 117 -1.21 -2.78 -0.29
CA PHE A 117 -2.60 -2.39 -0.05
C PHE A 117 -3.54 -3.00 -1.08
N ILE A 118 -4.77 -3.27 -0.64
CA ILE A 118 -5.90 -3.58 -1.52
C ILE A 118 -6.88 -2.42 -1.41
N TRP A 119 -7.22 -1.81 -2.54
CA TRP A 119 -8.24 -0.78 -2.67
C TRP A 119 -9.54 -1.47 -3.08
N ALA A 120 -10.46 -1.60 -2.14
CA ALA A 120 -11.67 -2.39 -2.31
C ALA A 120 -12.90 -1.48 -2.36
N LYS A 121 -13.70 -1.62 -3.41
CA LYS A 121 -15.01 -0.98 -3.47
C LYS A 121 -15.92 -1.59 -2.41
N ILE A 122 -16.67 -0.77 -1.70
CA ILE A 122 -17.65 -1.23 -0.71
C ILE A 122 -18.70 -2.11 -1.42
N PRO A 123 -19.08 -3.27 -0.84
CA PRO A 123 -20.12 -4.11 -1.41
C PRO A 123 -21.43 -3.34 -1.64
N SER A 124 -22.12 -3.61 -2.74
CA SER A 124 -23.36 -2.89 -3.12
C SER A 124 -24.42 -2.91 -2.03
N SER A 125 -24.51 -4.00 -1.27
CA SER A 125 -25.41 -4.13 -0.09
C SER A 125 -25.14 -3.11 1.02
N HIS A 126 -23.93 -2.54 1.07
CA HIS A 126 -23.51 -1.59 2.10
C HIS A 126 -23.12 -0.21 1.53
N SER A 127 -23.30 0.01 0.23
CA SER A 127 -22.88 1.25 -0.44
C SER A 127 -23.58 2.51 0.10
N HIS A 128 -24.76 2.37 0.68
CA HIS A 128 -25.52 3.45 1.31
C HIS A 128 -24.86 4.04 2.57
N LEU A 129 -23.94 3.33 3.20
CA LEU A 129 -23.27 3.77 4.43
C LEU A 129 -22.16 4.81 4.19
N GLY A 130 -21.58 4.83 3.00
CA GLY A 130 -20.34 5.56 2.74
C GLY A 130 -19.12 4.89 3.41
N SER A 131 -17.92 5.37 3.05
CA SER A 131 -16.67 4.70 3.44
C SER A 131 -16.37 4.77 4.94
N LEU A 132 -16.70 5.87 5.59
CA LEU A 132 -16.44 6.06 7.02
C LEU A 132 -17.31 5.16 7.88
N GLU A 133 -18.63 5.18 7.65
CA GLU A 133 -19.56 4.40 8.46
C GLU A 133 -19.41 2.90 8.20
N PHE A 134 -19.20 2.51 6.95
CA PHE A 134 -18.86 1.13 6.62
C PHE A 134 -17.60 0.62 7.35
N SER A 135 -16.54 1.45 7.42
CA SER A 135 -15.31 1.10 8.15
C SER A 135 -15.55 0.94 9.66
N LYS A 136 -16.42 1.77 10.25
CA LYS A 136 -16.82 1.65 11.67
C LYS A 136 -17.60 0.37 11.93
N GLN A 137 -18.60 0.05 11.10
CA GLN A 137 -19.37 -1.18 11.24
C GLN A 137 -18.49 -2.42 11.05
N LEU A 138 -17.56 -2.41 10.08
CA LEU A 138 -16.63 -3.51 9.89
C LEU A 138 -15.72 -3.71 11.11
N LEU A 139 -15.32 -2.62 11.76
CA LEU A 139 -14.54 -2.67 12.99
C LEU A 139 -15.37 -3.22 14.17
N SER A 140 -16.59 -2.73 14.39
CA SER A 140 -17.44 -3.13 15.52
C SER A 140 -17.93 -4.57 15.39
N ASP A 141 -18.40 -4.96 14.22
CA ASP A 141 -19.18 -6.18 14.02
C ASP A 141 -18.34 -7.34 13.47
N ALA A 142 -17.29 -7.03 12.70
CA ALA A 142 -16.35 -8.01 12.16
C ALA A 142 -14.99 -8.02 12.86
N LEU A 143 -14.68 -7.04 13.71
CA LEU A 143 -13.37 -6.84 14.35
C LEU A 143 -12.24 -6.72 13.32
N VAL A 144 -12.53 -6.06 12.19
CA VAL A 144 -11.58 -5.82 11.10
C VAL A 144 -11.45 -4.31 10.86
N ALA A 145 -10.24 -3.80 11.10
CA ALA A 145 -9.92 -2.40 10.85
C ALA A 145 -9.47 -2.21 9.39
N VAL A 146 -10.10 -1.26 8.71
CA VAL A 146 -9.73 -0.78 7.37
C VAL A 146 -9.64 0.74 7.36
N SER A 147 -8.92 1.32 6.41
CA SER A 147 -8.93 2.77 6.24
C SER A 147 -10.11 3.18 5.35
N PRO A 148 -10.98 4.11 5.79
CA PRO A 148 -12.05 4.62 4.94
C PRO A 148 -11.47 5.40 3.76
N GLY A 149 -12.04 5.19 2.56
CA GLY A 149 -11.52 5.79 1.34
C GLY A 149 -11.59 7.33 1.34
N VAL A 150 -12.63 7.92 1.96
CA VAL A 150 -12.74 9.37 2.10
C VAL A 150 -11.55 10.00 2.80
N GLY A 151 -10.81 9.26 3.64
CA GLY A 151 -9.56 9.70 4.27
C GLY A 151 -8.42 9.98 3.28
N PHE A 152 -8.56 9.57 2.01
CA PHE A 152 -7.62 9.81 0.91
C PHE A 152 -8.12 10.87 -0.09
N GLY A 153 -9.20 11.56 0.23
CA GLY A 153 -9.84 12.57 -0.61
C GLY A 153 -11.24 12.15 -1.08
N SER A 154 -11.99 13.09 -1.64
CA SER A 154 -13.39 12.89 -2.06
C SER A 154 -13.59 11.75 -3.07
N TYR A 155 -12.62 11.53 -3.96
CA TYR A 155 -12.65 10.42 -4.93
C TYR A 155 -12.46 9.04 -4.31
N GLY A 156 -12.04 8.98 -3.02
CA GLY A 156 -11.95 7.75 -2.27
C GLY A 156 -13.29 7.29 -1.67
N GLU A 157 -14.34 8.11 -1.75
CA GLU A 157 -15.66 7.72 -1.23
C GLU A 157 -16.20 6.50 -1.98
N GLY A 158 -16.84 5.59 -1.23
CA GLY A 158 -17.31 4.30 -1.74
C GLY A 158 -16.25 3.19 -1.76
N TYR A 159 -15.05 3.46 -1.24
CA TYR A 159 -13.95 2.49 -1.15
C TYR A 159 -13.42 2.38 0.27
N VAL A 160 -12.72 1.28 0.55
CA VAL A 160 -11.89 1.10 1.75
C VAL A 160 -10.54 0.53 1.36
N ARG A 161 -9.51 0.81 2.18
CA ARG A 161 -8.16 0.28 1.98
C ARG A 161 -7.82 -0.76 3.03
N PHE A 162 -7.54 -1.98 2.59
CA PHE A 162 -6.88 -3.01 3.40
C PHE A 162 -5.37 -2.85 3.36
N SER A 163 -4.70 -3.19 4.44
CA SER A 163 -3.25 -3.31 4.52
C SER A 163 -2.84 -4.77 4.61
N LEU A 164 -1.80 -5.17 3.86
CA LEU A 164 -1.27 -6.54 3.82
C LEU A 164 -0.17 -6.77 4.89
N ILE A 165 -0.16 -5.95 5.95
CA ILE A 165 0.87 -6.04 7.01
C ILE A 165 0.72 -7.25 7.91
N GLU A 166 -0.51 -7.78 8.05
CA GLU A 166 -0.80 -8.94 8.87
C GLU A 166 -0.40 -10.25 8.17
N ASN A 167 -0.08 -11.27 8.98
CA ASN A 167 0.22 -12.60 8.46
C ASN A 167 -1.04 -13.28 7.89
N GLU A 168 -0.84 -14.35 7.13
CA GLU A 168 -1.92 -15.07 6.47
C GLU A 168 -2.94 -15.67 7.45
N HIS A 169 -2.51 -16.09 8.65
CA HIS A 169 -3.43 -16.64 9.65
C HIS A 169 -4.42 -15.58 10.12
N ARG A 170 -3.95 -14.36 10.41
CA ARG A 170 -4.79 -13.22 10.76
C ARG A 170 -5.68 -12.79 9.58
N SER A 171 -5.15 -12.81 8.37
CA SER A 171 -5.94 -12.54 7.17
C SER A 171 -7.09 -13.53 7.01
N ARG A 172 -6.85 -14.85 7.20
CA ARG A 172 -7.92 -15.86 7.18
C ARG A 172 -8.95 -15.68 8.29
N GLN A 173 -8.53 -15.22 9.48
CA GLN A 173 -9.46 -14.87 10.56
C GLN A 173 -10.35 -13.69 10.16
N ALA A 174 -9.75 -12.61 9.61
CA ALA A 174 -10.49 -11.44 9.12
C ALA A 174 -11.52 -11.83 8.04
N ILE A 175 -11.12 -12.67 7.09
CA ILE A 175 -12.00 -13.17 6.03
C ILE A 175 -13.22 -13.91 6.60
N ARG A 176 -13.02 -14.79 7.60
CA ARG A 176 -14.14 -15.49 8.27
C ARG A 176 -15.11 -14.53 8.94
N ASN A 177 -14.59 -13.49 9.59
CA ASN A 177 -15.39 -12.48 10.25
C ASN A 177 -16.17 -11.63 9.24
N ILE A 178 -15.50 -11.18 8.17
CA ILE A 178 -16.13 -10.45 7.08
C ILE A 178 -17.26 -11.27 6.43
N LYS A 179 -17.03 -12.55 6.17
CA LYS A 179 -18.06 -13.43 5.60
C LYS A 179 -19.31 -13.49 6.47
N LYS A 180 -19.15 -13.60 7.80
CA LYS A 180 -20.28 -13.57 8.74
C LYS A 180 -21.00 -12.22 8.73
N PHE A 181 -20.24 -11.13 8.73
CA PHE A 181 -20.78 -9.77 8.68
C PHE A 181 -21.65 -9.54 7.43
N LEU A 182 -21.15 -9.91 6.26
CA LEU A 182 -21.87 -9.75 4.99
C LEU A 182 -23.14 -10.64 4.94
N ALA A 183 -23.09 -11.87 5.46
CA ALA A 183 -24.24 -12.77 5.51
C ALA A 183 -25.36 -12.25 6.43
N ASN A 184 -25.02 -11.69 7.59
CA ASN A 184 -26.01 -11.14 8.50
C ASN A 184 -26.75 -9.94 7.92
N SER A 185 -26.06 -9.09 7.18
CA SER A 185 -26.66 -7.92 6.53
C SER A 185 -27.61 -8.29 5.41
N SER A 186 -27.36 -9.38 4.69
CA SER A 186 -28.26 -9.90 3.63
C SER A 186 -29.60 -10.41 4.21
N ASN A 187 -29.58 -10.98 5.40
CA ASN A 187 -30.80 -11.47 6.07
C ASN A 187 -31.71 -10.34 6.57
N ILE A 188 -31.15 -9.19 6.94
CA ILE A 188 -31.94 -8.03 7.40
C ILE A 188 -32.67 -7.35 6.21
N GLN A 189 -32.10 -7.38 5.01
CA GLN A 189 -32.74 -6.83 3.81
C GLN A 189 -33.84 -7.74 3.25
N ALA A 190 -33.77 -9.04 3.50
CA ALA A 190 -34.80 -10.01 3.04
C ALA A 190 -36.07 -10.01 3.90
N ILE A 191 -36.06 -9.34 5.05
CA ILE A 191 -37.20 -9.25 6.00
C ILE A 191 -37.94 -7.90 5.88
N ARG A 192 -37.44 -6.99 5.07
CA ARG A 192 -38.10 -5.70 4.74
C ARG A 192 -38.71 -5.74 3.35
#